data_d5bff6ca9d8e391ecc7dd9e2dd6367bf
#
_entry.id   d5bff6ca9d8e391ecc7dd9e2dd6367bf
#
_cell.length_a   1.000
_cell.length_b   1.000
_cell.length_c   1.000
_cell.angle_alpha   90.00
_cell.angle_beta   90.00
_cell.angle_gamma   90.00
#
_symmetry.space_group_name_H-M   'P 1'
#
loop_
_entity.id
_entity.type
_entity.pdbx_description
1 polymer ?
#
loop_
_entity_poly.entity_id
_entity_poly.type
_entity_poly.pdbx_seq_one_letter_code
_entity_poly.pdbx_strand_id
1 'polypeptide(L)'
;MTMSRELTGRPGEIVEIMFLECRKAFSFLEASYGFHENRLEESRISPYTFDRLIEYSSSEFRIAILLDEQDQRILLGVQSRVSPRLVSVWSLLEAEARAAGRVSSPRSHAQFPEFRVSLRREADRLQQALDPDGARLRGLCEMYFQSEAGKQRQDRERDGGFAEFMEQSWKRWKAANPA
;
A
#
# COMPACT_ATOMS: atom_id res chain seq x y z
N MET A 1 17.16 7.12 21.71
CA MET A 1 16.43 5.87 21.97
C MET A 1 16.66 4.96 20.77
N THR A 2 17.49 3.95 20.93
CA THR A 2 17.74 2.95 19.88
C THR A 2 16.48 2.12 19.74
N MET A 3 15.79 2.22 18.61
CA MET A 3 14.66 1.34 18.34
C MET A 3 15.18 -0.10 18.30
N SER A 4 14.62 -0.95 19.15
CA SER A 4 14.91 -2.38 19.10
C SER A 4 14.38 -2.92 17.78
N ARG A 5 15.25 -3.30 16.86
CA ARG A 5 14.86 -3.91 15.60
C ARG A 5 14.34 -5.31 15.90
N GLU A 6 13.13 -5.61 15.48
CA GLU A 6 12.51 -6.91 15.69
C GLU A 6 13.23 -8.02 14.91
N LEU A 7 13.58 -7.71 13.67
CA LEU A 7 14.27 -8.64 12.78
C LEU A 7 15.77 -8.40 12.84
N THR A 8 16.52 -9.47 12.97
CA THR A 8 17.99 -9.46 12.99
C THR A 8 18.54 -10.28 11.83
N GLY A 9 19.59 -9.79 11.20
CA GLY A 9 20.21 -10.45 10.07
C GLY A 9 21.26 -9.55 9.40
N ARG A 10 21.89 -10.05 8.37
CA ARG A 10 22.79 -9.28 7.52
C ARG A 10 21.98 -8.35 6.59
N PRO A 11 22.60 -7.26 6.07
CA PRO A 11 21.97 -6.47 5.02
C PRO A 11 21.46 -7.34 3.86
N GLY A 12 20.21 -7.16 3.46
CA GLY A 12 19.53 -7.96 2.46
C GLY A 12 18.79 -9.20 2.99
N GLU A 13 19.21 -9.81 4.09
CA GLU A 13 18.51 -10.95 4.72
C GLU A 13 17.20 -10.50 5.38
N ILE A 14 17.22 -9.34 6.02
CA ILE A 14 16.04 -8.79 6.68
C ILE A 14 14.93 -8.52 5.68
N VAL A 15 15.26 -7.90 4.54
CA VAL A 15 14.26 -7.60 3.52
C VAL A 15 13.71 -8.89 2.88
N GLU A 16 14.50 -9.95 2.78
CA GLU A 16 14.00 -11.26 2.32
C GLU A 16 13.00 -11.86 3.32
N ILE A 17 13.28 -11.77 4.61
CA ILE A 17 12.35 -12.22 5.66
C ILE A 17 11.06 -11.40 5.58
N MET A 18 11.17 -10.07 5.49
CA MET A 18 10.02 -9.18 5.34
C MET A 18 9.18 -9.53 4.11
N PHE A 19 9.86 -9.79 2.99
CA PHE A 19 9.22 -10.18 1.74
C PHE A 19 8.40 -11.47 1.87
N LEU A 20 8.98 -12.50 2.46
CA LEU A 20 8.31 -13.78 2.66
C LEU A 20 7.12 -13.67 3.63
N GLU A 21 7.28 -12.93 4.71
CA GLU A 21 6.19 -12.71 5.67
C GLU A 21 5.06 -11.87 5.07
N CYS A 22 5.37 -10.87 4.26
CA CYS A 22 4.37 -10.10 3.52
C CYS A 22 3.60 -10.99 2.53
N ARG A 23 4.27 -11.78 1.70
CA ARG A 23 3.59 -12.69 0.76
C ARG A 23 2.64 -13.63 1.48
N LYS A 24 3.04 -14.16 2.65
CA LYS A 24 2.18 -15.02 3.46
C LYS A 24 0.98 -14.26 4.02
N ALA A 25 1.19 -13.06 4.57
CA ALA A 25 0.13 -12.25 5.15
C ALA A 25 -0.90 -11.78 4.13
N PHE A 26 -0.49 -11.49 2.89
CA PHE A 26 -1.36 -10.99 1.82
C PHE A 26 -1.82 -12.07 0.83
N SER A 27 -1.56 -13.35 1.11
CA SER A 27 -1.99 -14.47 0.25
C SER A 27 -3.51 -14.54 0.02
N PHE A 28 -4.31 -13.97 0.90
CA PHE A 28 -5.77 -13.87 0.75
C PHE A 28 -6.19 -13.05 -0.47
N LEU A 29 -5.34 -12.16 -0.97
CA LEU A 29 -5.61 -11.38 -2.18
C LEU A 29 -5.82 -12.29 -3.39
N GLU A 30 -4.96 -13.28 -3.56
CA GLU A 30 -5.10 -14.26 -4.64
C GLU A 30 -6.19 -15.28 -4.34
N ALA A 31 -6.25 -15.75 -3.09
CA ALA A 31 -7.17 -16.82 -2.70
C ALA A 31 -8.64 -16.40 -2.71
N SER A 32 -8.94 -15.13 -2.36
CA SER A 32 -10.32 -14.70 -2.08
C SER A 32 -10.81 -13.55 -2.93
N TYR A 33 -9.92 -12.73 -3.51
CA TYR A 33 -10.31 -11.50 -4.20
C TYR A 33 -9.86 -11.42 -5.67
N GLY A 34 -9.28 -12.48 -6.21
CA GLY A 34 -8.92 -12.58 -7.63
C GLY A 34 -7.77 -11.67 -8.05
N PHE A 35 -6.93 -11.24 -7.13
CA PHE A 35 -5.70 -10.56 -7.46
C PHE A 35 -4.64 -11.55 -7.93
N HIS A 36 -3.65 -11.05 -8.65
CA HIS A 36 -2.47 -11.81 -9.07
C HIS A 36 -1.22 -11.07 -8.62
N GLU A 37 -0.26 -11.80 -8.05
CA GLU A 37 1.04 -11.23 -7.73
C GLU A 37 1.81 -10.97 -9.03
N ASN A 38 2.21 -9.72 -9.24
CA ASN A 38 3.10 -9.35 -10.33
C ASN A 38 4.53 -9.62 -9.90
N ARG A 39 5.14 -10.67 -10.45
CA ARG A 39 6.55 -10.96 -10.24
C ARG A 39 7.38 -9.99 -11.08
N LEU A 40 7.86 -8.93 -10.45
CA LEU A 40 8.80 -8.01 -11.06
C LEU A 40 10.19 -8.64 -10.99
N GLU A 41 10.86 -8.82 -12.12
CA GLU A 41 12.22 -9.37 -12.19
C GLU A 41 13.24 -8.48 -11.45
N GLU A 42 12.97 -7.19 -11.35
CA GLU A 42 13.75 -6.23 -10.58
C GLU A 42 12.87 -5.51 -9.56
N SER A 43 12.90 -6.01 -8.33
CA SER A 43 12.14 -5.43 -7.22
C SER A 43 12.85 -4.25 -6.52
N ARG A 44 13.99 -3.78 -7.04
CA ARG A 44 14.68 -2.61 -6.50
C ARG A 44 14.05 -1.35 -7.00
N ILE A 45 13.42 -0.62 -6.10
CA ILE A 45 13.00 0.76 -6.34
C ILE A 45 14.19 1.66 -5.95
N SER A 46 15.20 1.71 -6.81
CA SER A 46 16.24 2.73 -6.70
C SER A 46 15.72 3.99 -7.42
N PRO A 47 15.93 5.19 -6.90
CA PRO A 47 16.81 5.65 -5.83
C PRO A 47 16.10 6.06 -4.53
N TYR A 48 14.93 5.54 -4.26
CA TYR A 48 14.11 5.95 -3.11
C TYR A 48 14.22 4.97 -1.95
N THR A 49 13.82 5.35 -0.77
CA THR A 49 13.97 4.74 0.55
C THR A 49 13.38 3.34 0.73
N PHE A 50 12.96 2.66 -0.34
CA PHE A 50 12.37 1.33 -0.26
C PHE A 50 13.25 0.31 -0.96
N ASP A 51 13.49 -0.81 -0.29
CA ASP A 51 14.38 -1.87 -0.78
C ASP A 51 13.66 -2.87 -1.66
N ARG A 52 12.36 -3.09 -1.44
CA ARG A 52 11.53 -4.00 -2.24
C ARG A 52 10.10 -3.54 -2.43
N LEU A 53 9.53 -3.96 -3.55
CA LEU A 53 8.14 -3.82 -3.90
C LEU A 53 7.51 -5.19 -4.12
N ILE A 54 6.38 -5.45 -3.45
CA ILE A 54 5.48 -6.54 -3.79
C ILE A 54 4.24 -5.91 -4.40
N GLU A 55 3.81 -6.44 -5.51
CA GLU A 55 2.67 -5.89 -6.25
C GLU A 55 1.64 -6.96 -6.55
N TYR A 56 0.39 -6.66 -6.24
CA TYR A 56 -0.76 -7.44 -6.62
C TYR A 56 -1.66 -6.61 -7.53
N SER A 57 -2.22 -7.21 -8.55
CA SER A 57 -3.16 -6.52 -9.43
C SER A 57 -4.40 -7.34 -9.74
N SER A 58 -5.50 -6.64 -9.93
CA SER A 58 -6.74 -7.13 -10.51
C SER A 58 -7.09 -6.29 -11.74
N SER A 59 -8.26 -6.51 -12.35
CA SER A 59 -8.74 -5.66 -13.44
C SER A 59 -8.98 -4.20 -13.03
N GLU A 60 -9.24 -3.93 -11.75
CA GLU A 60 -9.61 -2.61 -11.26
C GLU A 60 -8.56 -1.94 -10.39
N PHE A 61 -7.79 -2.72 -9.63
CA PHE A 61 -6.89 -2.21 -8.61
C PHE A 61 -5.50 -2.79 -8.72
N ARG A 62 -4.55 -2.00 -8.30
CA ARG A 62 -3.18 -2.40 -8.04
C ARG A 62 -2.86 -2.10 -6.59
N ILE A 63 -2.34 -3.09 -5.89
CA ILE A 63 -1.92 -2.99 -4.49
C ILE A 63 -0.40 -3.08 -4.47
N ALA A 64 0.24 -2.06 -3.92
CA ALA A 64 1.68 -1.97 -3.79
C ALA A 64 2.08 -2.05 -2.32
N ILE A 65 2.98 -2.96 -1.99
CA ILE A 65 3.55 -3.13 -0.66
C ILE A 65 5.03 -2.80 -0.78
N LEU A 66 5.41 -1.68 -0.20
CA LEU A 66 6.78 -1.17 -0.21
C LEU A 66 7.46 -1.58 1.09
N LEU A 67 8.63 -2.18 0.99
CA LEU A 67 9.42 -2.67 2.11
C LEU A 67 10.66 -1.80 2.31
N ASP A 68 10.88 -1.36 3.54
CA ASP A 68 12.03 -0.60 4.00
C ASP A 68 12.81 -1.45 5.02
N GLU A 69 13.97 -1.96 4.62
CA GLU A 69 14.80 -2.81 5.46
C GLU A 69 15.40 -2.04 6.64
N GLN A 70 15.81 -0.80 6.40
CA GLN A 70 16.50 0.00 7.41
C GLN A 70 15.60 0.28 8.62
N ASP A 71 14.37 0.69 8.36
CA ASP A 71 13.41 1.01 9.40
C ASP A 71 12.44 -0.15 9.70
N GLN A 72 12.58 -1.28 9.01
CA GLN A 72 11.70 -2.45 9.10
C GLN A 72 10.23 -2.06 8.99
N ARG A 73 9.91 -1.23 8.00
CA ARG A 73 8.56 -0.71 7.76
C ARG A 73 7.96 -1.24 6.48
N ILE A 74 6.64 -1.27 6.48
CA ILE A 74 5.85 -1.48 5.28
C ILE A 74 4.99 -0.25 5.00
N LEU A 75 4.85 0.07 3.72
CA LEU A 75 3.87 1.03 3.24
C LEU A 75 2.94 0.31 2.26
N LEU A 76 1.67 0.27 2.59
CA LEU A 76 0.65 -0.34 1.76
C LEU A 76 -0.16 0.75 1.06
N GLY A 77 -0.21 0.68 -0.25
CA GLY A 77 -0.99 1.62 -1.05
C GLY A 77 -1.82 0.92 -2.11
N VAL A 78 -2.90 1.58 -2.48
CA VAL A 78 -3.83 1.16 -3.53
C VAL A 78 -3.82 2.18 -4.65
N GLN A 79 -3.70 1.73 -5.88
CA GLN A 79 -4.00 2.50 -7.08
C GLN A 79 -5.26 1.95 -7.72
N SER A 80 -6.16 2.83 -8.08
CA SER A 80 -7.34 2.46 -8.85
C SER A 80 -7.09 2.66 -10.35
N ARG A 81 -7.93 2.04 -11.17
CA ARG A 81 -7.87 2.22 -12.63
C ARG A 81 -8.08 3.67 -13.08
N VAL A 82 -8.77 4.46 -12.27
CA VAL A 82 -9.12 5.86 -12.59
C VAL A 82 -8.09 6.88 -12.09
N SER A 83 -7.10 6.46 -11.29
CA SER A 83 -6.10 7.37 -10.75
C SER A 83 -4.70 6.75 -10.70
N PRO A 84 -3.67 7.45 -11.23
CA PRO A 84 -2.28 6.98 -11.16
C PRO A 84 -1.68 7.02 -9.75
N ARG A 85 -2.43 7.47 -8.76
CA ARG A 85 -1.93 7.75 -7.42
C ARG A 85 -2.05 6.56 -6.51
N LEU A 86 -1.01 6.40 -5.70
CA LEU A 86 -0.99 5.44 -4.62
C LEU A 86 -1.61 6.08 -3.37
N VAL A 87 -2.70 5.51 -2.89
CA VAL A 87 -3.38 5.97 -1.67
C VAL A 87 -3.25 4.91 -0.60
N SER A 88 -2.87 5.30 0.61
CA SER A 88 -2.79 4.33 1.71
C SER A 88 -4.20 3.83 2.09
N VAL A 89 -4.31 2.55 2.40
CA VAL A 89 -5.58 1.95 2.85
C VAL A 89 -6.10 2.66 4.10
N TRP A 90 -5.19 3.06 5.00
CA TRP A 90 -5.57 3.84 6.17
C TRP A 90 -6.27 5.17 5.80
N SER A 91 -5.76 5.89 4.79
CA SER A 91 -6.37 7.15 4.33
C SER A 91 -7.76 6.93 3.75
N LEU A 92 -7.98 5.80 3.05
CA LEU A 92 -9.29 5.44 2.52
C LEU A 92 -10.32 5.20 3.66
N LEU A 93 -9.94 4.40 4.63
CA LEU A 93 -10.80 4.08 5.78
C LEU A 93 -11.05 5.29 6.69
N GLU A 94 -10.06 6.16 6.83
CA GLU A 94 -10.22 7.42 7.58
C GLU A 94 -11.20 8.37 6.89
N ALA A 95 -11.12 8.51 5.56
CA ALA A 95 -12.05 9.34 4.80
C ALA A 95 -13.49 8.84 4.97
N GLU A 96 -13.71 7.53 4.93
CA GLU A 96 -15.01 6.92 5.21
C GLU A 96 -15.50 7.22 6.63
N ALA A 97 -14.63 7.06 7.61
CA ALA A 97 -14.98 7.34 9.01
C ALA A 97 -15.38 8.80 9.23
N ARG A 98 -14.65 9.73 8.62
CA ARG A 98 -14.97 11.16 8.67
C ARG A 98 -16.29 11.49 7.98
N ALA A 99 -16.54 10.92 6.81
CA ALA A 99 -17.80 11.10 6.09
C ALA A 99 -19.00 10.58 6.89
N ALA A 100 -18.79 9.54 7.72
CA ALA A 100 -19.81 9.01 8.63
C ALA A 100 -19.89 9.76 9.98
N GLY A 101 -19.18 10.88 10.14
CA GLY A 101 -19.14 11.67 11.40
C GLY A 101 -18.40 10.99 12.55
N ARG A 102 -17.63 9.94 12.27
CA ARG A 102 -16.82 9.27 13.28
C ARG A 102 -15.50 10.02 13.49
N VAL A 103 -15.11 10.21 14.74
CA VAL A 103 -13.81 10.82 15.07
C VAL A 103 -12.72 9.82 14.74
N SER A 104 -11.81 10.18 13.85
CA SER A 104 -10.61 9.37 13.62
C SER A 104 -9.66 9.51 14.80
N SER A 105 -9.17 8.39 15.31
CA SER A 105 -8.08 8.44 16.29
C SER A 105 -6.86 9.11 15.66
N PRO A 106 -6.24 10.08 16.35
CA PRO A 106 -5.03 10.70 15.83
C PRO A 106 -3.97 9.61 15.58
N ARG A 107 -3.29 9.70 14.44
CA ARG A 107 -2.14 8.84 14.16
C ARG A 107 -1.12 9.09 15.27
N SER A 108 -0.93 8.11 16.14
CA SER A 108 0.14 8.20 17.13
C SER A 108 1.47 8.13 16.38
N HIS A 109 2.11 9.26 16.18
CA HIS A 109 3.46 9.33 15.63
C HIS A 109 4.54 8.85 16.60
N ALA A 110 4.17 8.52 17.83
CA ALA A 110 5.11 8.33 18.92
C ALA A 110 5.81 6.96 18.95
N GLN A 111 5.28 5.95 18.28
CA GLN A 111 5.93 4.63 18.24
C GLN A 111 5.60 3.96 16.90
N PHE A 112 6.65 3.71 16.10
CA PHE A 112 6.51 2.78 14.99
C PHE A 112 6.36 1.38 15.60
N PRO A 113 5.24 0.69 15.36
CA PRO A 113 5.05 -0.65 15.88
C PRO A 113 6.08 -1.59 15.23
N GLU A 114 6.41 -2.67 15.93
CA GLU A 114 7.20 -3.76 15.38
C GLU A 114 6.68 -4.21 14.02
N PHE A 115 7.58 -4.67 13.16
CA PHE A 115 7.26 -5.04 11.78
C PHE A 115 6.05 -5.98 11.67
N ARG A 116 6.02 -7.06 12.48
CA ARG A 116 4.92 -8.04 12.44
C ARG A 116 3.58 -7.48 12.90
N VAL A 117 3.61 -6.54 13.84
CA VAL A 117 2.39 -5.83 14.29
C VAL A 117 1.90 -4.91 13.18
N SER A 118 2.80 -4.19 12.52
CA SER A 118 2.46 -3.35 11.36
C SER A 118 1.90 -4.17 10.21
N LEU A 119 2.57 -5.28 9.88
CA LEU A 119 2.16 -6.19 8.81
C LEU A 119 0.73 -6.72 9.03
N ARG A 120 0.45 -7.24 10.22
CA ARG A 120 -0.88 -7.75 10.57
C ARG A 120 -1.94 -6.66 10.47
N ARG A 121 -1.64 -5.47 11.02
CA ARG A 121 -2.55 -4.32 10.98
C ARG A 121 -2.88 -3.90 9.54
N GLU A 122 -1.88 -3.82 8.68
CA GLU A 122 -2.09 -3.43 7.28
C GLU A 122 -2.85 -4.52 6.49
N ALA A 123 -2.59 -5.79 6.75
CA ALA A 123 -3.35 -6.89 6.17
C ALA A 123 -4.82 -6.86 6.59
N ASP A 124 -5.10 -6.68 7.89
CA ASP A 124 -6.46 -6.58 8.42
C ASP A 124 -7.21 -5.37 7.84
N ARG A 125 -6.55 -4.22 7.72
CA ARG A 125 -7.12 -3.01 7.11
C ARG A 125 -7.47 -3.21 5.64
N LEU A 126 -6.57 -3.84 4.89
CA LEU A 126 -6.82 -4.13 3.48
C LEU A 126 -7.98 -5.10 3.31
N GLN A 127 -8.04 -6.14 4.12
CA GLN A 127 -9.14 -7.07 4.12
C GLN A 127 -10.46 -6.37 4.46
N GLN A 128 -10.47 -5.52 5.47
CA GLN A 128 -11.63 -4.69 5.81
C GLN A 128 -12.07 -3.78 4.65
N ALA A 129 -11.12 -3.21 3.92
CA ALA A 129 -11.42 -2.35 2.77
C ALA A 129 -11.96 -3.13 1.55
N LEU A 130 -11.62 -4.43 1.45
CA LEU A 130 -12.06 -5.30 0.35
C LEU A 130 -13.39 -6.01 0.63
N ASP A 131 -13.69 -6.34 1.88
CA ASP A 131 -14.85 -7.16 2.24
C ASP A 131 -16.19 -6.56 1.80
N PRO A 132 -17.16 -7.42 1.40
CA PRO A 132 -17.03 -8.89 1.31
C PRO A 132 -16.50 -9.40 -0.04
N ASP A 133 -16.53 -8.64 -1.10
CA ASP A 133 -16.30 -9.08 -2.49
C ASP A 133 -15.36 -8.15 -3.30
N GLY A 134 -14.65 -7.26 -2.64
CA GLY A 134 -13.80 -6.25 -3.26
C GLY A 134 -14.55 -5.00 -3.74
N ALA A 135 -15.87 -5.02 -3.83
CA ALA A 135 -16.65 -3.86 -4.30
C ALA A 135 -16.54 -2.65 -3.37
N ARG A 136 -16.33 -2.88 -2.07
CA ARG A 136 -16.16 -1.80 -1.09
C ARG A 136 -14.96 -0.92 -1.41
N LEU A 137 -13.86 -1.51 -1.86
CA LEU A 137 -12.64 -0.76 -2.19
C LEU A 137 -12.90 0.28 -3.29
N ARG A 138 -13.75 -0.03 -4.27
CA ARG A 138 -14.16 0.93 -5.32
C ARG A 138 -14.83 2.15 -4.71
N GLY A 139 -15.83 1.95 -3.87
CA GLY A 139 -16.55 3.04 -3.19
C GLY A 139 -15.64 3.88 -2.29
N LEU A 140 -14.69 3.25 -1.58
CA LEU A 140 -13.71 3.97 -0.75
C LEU A 140 -12.78 4.85 -1.60
N CYS A 141 -12.29 4.36 -2.72
CA CYS A 141 -11.46 5.14 -3.64
C CYS A 141 -12.23 6.32 -4.23
N GLU A 142 -13.45 6.10 -4.72
CA GLU A 142 -14.29 7.17 -5.26
C GLU A 142 -14.57 8.26 -4.23
N MET A 143 -14.94 7.87 -3.02
CA MET A 143 -15.17 8.80 -1.91
C MET A 143 -13.91 9.61 -1.57
N TYR A 144 -12.76 8.95 -1.47
CA TYR A 144 -11.50 9.61 -1.14
C TYR A 144 -11.13 10.66 -2.19
N PHE A 145 -11.20 10.32 -3.48
CA PHE A 145 -10.83 11.27 -4.55
C PHE A 145 -11.81 12.44 -4.68
N GLN A 146 -13.03 12.30 -4.22
CA GLN A 146 -14.02 13.39 -4.15
C GLN A 146 -13.84 14.25 -2.89
N SER A 147 -13.12 13.78 -1.87
CA SER A 147 -12.91 14.52 -0.63
C SER A 147 -11.90 15.66 -0.80
N GLU A 148 -12.01 16.68 0.06
CA GLU A 148 -11.04 17.78 0.09
C GLU A 148 -9.62 17.31 0.42
N ALA A 149 -9.46 16.31 1.30
CA ALA A 149 -8.16 15.72 1.60
C ALA A 149 -7.53 15.07 0.37
N GLY A 150 -8.33 14.36 -0.43
CA GLY A 150 -7.90 13.78 -1.69
C GLY A 150 -7.47 14.83 -2.71
N LYS A 151 -8.24 15.89 -2.86
CA LYS A 151 -7.94 17.02 -3.75
C LYS A 151 -6.66 17.77 -3.34
N GLN A 152 -6.53 18.12 -2.06
CA GLN A 152 -5.33 18.82 -1.56
C GLN A 152 -4.05 17.99 -1.69
N ARG A 153 -4.13 16.68 -1.49
CA ARG A 153 -3.00 15.79 -1.69
C ARG A 153 -2.60 15.74 -3.16
N GLN A 154 -3.59 15.84 -4.05
CA GLN A 154 -3.36 15.90 -5.50
C GLN A 154 -2.45 17.06 -5.91
N ASP A 155 -2.56 18.19 -5.26
CA ASP A 155 -1.79 19.36 -5.61
C ASP A 155 -0.34 19.32 -5.05
N ARG A 156 -0.11 18.60 -3.94
CA ARG A 156 1.22 18.51 -3.30
C ARG A 156 2.15 17.47 -3.91
N GLU A 157 1.61 16.42 -4.52
CA GLU A 157 2.40 15.29 -5.04
C GLU A 157 2.89 15.50 -6.49
N ARG A 158 2.66 16.69 -7.07
CA ARG A 158 3.01 16.99 -8.47
C ARG A 158 4.51 17.00 -8.76
N ASP A 159 5.36 17.16 -7.75
CA ASP A 159 6.77 17.50 -7.94
C ASP A 159 7.73 16.46 -7.35
N GLY A 160 7.79 15.26 -7.90
CA GLY A 160 8.81 14.30 -7.46
C GLY A 160 8.94 13.07 -8.35
N GLY A 161 10.16 12.58 -8.53
CA GLY A 161 10.45 11.41 -9.36
C GLY A 161 9.75 10.13 -8.92
N PHE A 162 9.29 10.03 -7.68
CA PHE A 162 8.42 8.93 -7.22
C PHE A 162 7.04 9.00 -7.88
N ALA A 163 6.47 10.20 -8.02
CA ALA A 163 5.20 10.41 -8.71
C ALA A 163 5.30 9.99 -10.18
N GLU A 164 6.40 10.36 -10.85
CA GLU A 164 6.67 9.96 -12.24
C GLU A 164 6.83 8.44 -12.38
N PHE A 165 7.59 7.80 -11.49
CA PHE A 165 7.73 6.34 -11.43
C PHE A 165 6.37 5.66 -11.26
N MET A 166 5.54 6.13 -10.32
CA MET A 166 4.22 5.57 -10.07
C MET A 166 3.27 5.76 -11.26
N GLU A 167 3.34 6.90 -11.96
CA GLU A 167 2.55 7.15 -13.16
C GLU A 167 2.95 6.23 -14.32
N GLN A 168 4.25 6.05 -14.55
CA GLN A 168 4.75 5.14 -15.60
C GLN A 168 4.36 3.69 -15.30
N SER A 169 4.47 3.29 -14.05
CA SER A 169 4.10 1.96 -13.58
C SER A 169 2.59 1.71 -13.75
N TRP A 170 1.77 2.70 -13.45
CA TRP A 170 0.31 2.67 -13.66
C TRP A 170 -0.07 2.60 -15.15
N LYS A 171 0.60 3.36 -16.02
CA LYS A 171 0.38 3.26 -17.48
C LYS A 171 0.70 1.87 -18.01
N ARG A 172 1.80 1.26 -17.55
CA ARG A 172 2.16 -0.13 -17.90
C ARG A 172 1.12 -1.13 -17.41
N TRP A 173 0.68 -0.99 -16.17
CA TRP A 173 -0.38 -1.84 -15.62
C TRP A 173 -1.67 -1.76 -16.42
N LYS A 174 -2.16 -0.55 -16.74
CA LYS A 174 -3.37 -0.37 -17.57
C LYS A 174 -3.23 -0.99 -18.97
N ALA A 175 -2.07 -0.87 -19.58
CA ALA A 175 -1.80 -1.49 -20.87
C ALA A 175 -1.83 -3.02 -20.82
N ALA A 176 -1.32 -3.60 -19.72
CA ALA A 176 -1.34 -5.05 -19.49
C ALA A 176 -2.71 -5.61 -19.07
N ASN A 177 -3.60 -4.75 -18.57
CA ASN A 177 -4.93 -5.13 -18.08
C ASN A 177 -6.00 -4.23 -18.74
N PRO A 178 -6.29 -4.40 -20.03
CA PRO A 178 -7.32 -3.64 -20.71
C PRO A 178 -8.70 -3.91 -20.09
N ALA A 179 -9.56 -2.91 -20.14
CA ALA A 179 -10.91 -2.99 -19.57
C ALA A 179 -11.80 -3.99 -20.33
#